data_8d815f06b91acbf24bb284283a818872
#
_entry.id   8d815f06b91acbf24bb284283a818872
#
_cell.length_a   1.000
_cell.length_b   1.000
_cell.length_c   1.000
_cell.angle_alpha   90.00
_cell.angle_beta   90.00
_cell.angle_gamma   90.00
#
_symmetry.space_group_name_H-M   'P 1'
#
loop_
_entity.id
_entity.type
_entity.pdbx_description
1 polymer ?
#
loop_
_entity_poly.entity_id
_entity_poly.type
_entity_poly.pdbx_seq_one_letter_code
_entity_poly.pdbx_strand_id
1 'polypeptide(L)'
;MNQGEGKKISLPEMNARINELLKSSIKSDGVINLFSDVKEEFSLFDPKFLEEISKMKEKNLAVELLKKLIAEQIQIYRRTNVVKSEKFSEIIQGVMNRYLNGMLTNEEVIEELLKMAQQIREAHDAGDELGLSEDELAFYDALTKPQAIKDFYENDELIAITKELTEALRKNRSIDWQKRDSARAKMRMMIKRLLKKHKYPPEGMDDAVATVMLQCELWTDNNDMDRRVVSYADAFSKKSQDLQMVAEEPAPYGTKKED
;
A
#
# COMPACT_ATOMS: atom_id res chain seq x y z
N MET A 1 3.23 20.11 50.96
CA MET A 1 3.01 20.43 49.53
C MET A 1 3.96 19.57 48.71
N ASN A 2 3.50 18.44 48.24
CA ASN A 2 4.27 17.56 47.34
C ASN A 2 3.60 17.60 45.97
N GLN A 3 4.24 18.34 45.07
CA GLN A 3 3.84 18.31 43.65
C GLN A 3 4.46 17.06 43.01
N GLY A 4 3.59 16.08 42.68
CA GLY A 4 3.97 14.93 41.89
C GLY A 4 4.26 15.35 40.47
N GLU A 5 5.52 15.38 40.06
CA GLU A 5 5.94 15.49 38.68
C GLU A 5 5.45 14.26 37.91
N GLY A 6 4.41 14.45 37.11
CA GLY A 6 3.95 13.46 36.15
C GLY A 6 5.01 13.23 35.10
N LYS A 7 5.75 12.12 35.20
CA LYS A 7 6.74 11.68 34.23
C LYS A 7 6.05 11.54 32.89
N LYS A 8 6.34 12.40 31.92
CA LYS A 8 5.86 12.29 30.54
C LYS A 8 6.41 10.99 29.94
N ILE A 9 5.53 10.02 29.75
CA ILE A 9 5.88 8.74 29.12
C ILE A 9 6.17 9.01 27.64
N SER A 10 7.30 8.54 27.14
CA SER A 10 7.67 8.67 25.73
C SER A 10 6.79 7.78 24.84
N LEU A 11 6.57 8.17 23.58
CA LEU A 11 5.84 7.36 22.60
C LEU A 11 6.31 5.89 22.50
N PRO A 12 7.64 5.60 22.49
CA PRO A 12 8.14 4.22 22.52
C PRO A 12 7.77 3.46 23.80
N GLU A 13 7.82 4.13 24.97
CA GLU A 13 7.41 3.53 26.25
C GLU A 13 5.90 3.26 26.32
N MET A 14 5.10 4.15 25.73
CA MET A 14 3.65 3.95 25.63
C MET A 14 3.31 2.76 24.72
N ASN A 15 3.97 2.64 23.57
CA ASN A 15 3.81 1.51 22.66
C ASN A 15 4.27 0.19 23.30
N ALA A 16 5.38 0.20 24.06
CA ALA A 16 5.84 -0.97 24.80
C ALA A 16 4.83 -1.40 25.87
N ARG A 17 4.26 -0.46 26.64
CA ARG A 17 3.22 -0.74 27.64
C ARG A 17 1.90 -1.23 27.02
N ILE A 18 1.51 -0.65 25.88
CA ILE A 18 0.33 -1.13 25.13
C ILE A 18 0.56 -2.57 24.68
N ASN A 19 1.73 -2.89 24.12
CA ASN A 19 2.08 -4.25 23.73
C ASN A 19 2.14 -5.22 24.92
N GLU A 20 2.58 -4.78 26.06
CA GLU A 20 2.65 -5.59 27.28
C GLU A 20 1.26 -5.84 27.89
N LEU A 21 0.38 -4.83 27.87
CA LEU A 21 -1.04 -4.95 28.24
C LEU A 21 -1.79 -5.88 27.28
N LEU A 22 -1.53 -5.76 25.98
CA LEU A 22 -2.07 -6.67 24.96
C LEU A 22 -1.64 -8.11 25.23
N LYS A 23 -0.34 -8.36 25.48
CA LYS A 23 0.19 -9.68 25.84
C LYS A 23 -0.43 -10.26 27.12
N SER A 24 -0.68 -9.43 28.12
CA SER A 24 -1.26 -9.89 29.39
C SER A 24 -2.76 -10.15 29.30
N SER A 25 -3.50 -9.37 28.53
CA SER A 25 -4.95 -9.55 28.31
C SER A 25 -5.26 -10.81 27.51
N ILE A 26 -4.36 -11.20 26.59
CA ILE A 26 -4.51 -12.38 25.74
C ILE A 26 -4.11 -13.68 26.48
N LYS A 27 -3.27 -13.60 27.51
CA LYS A 27 -2.82 -14.78 28.29
C LYS A 27 -3.90 -15.45 29.15
N SER A 28 -5.06 -14.83 29.36
CA SER A 28 -6.00 -15.30 30.39
C SER A 28 -6.96 -16.39 29.94
N ASP A 29 -7.14 -16.69 28.63
CA ASP A 29 -8.16 -17.64 28.15
C ASP A 29 -7.70 -18.63 27.06
N GLY A 30 -6.43 -19.03 27.05
CA GLY A 30 -5.97 -20.07 26.09
C GLY A 30 -5.92 -19.60 24.64
N VAL A 31 -5.99 -18.31 24.40
CA VAL A 31 -5.83 -17.73 23.08
C VAL A 31 -4.36 -17.85 22.67
N ILE A 32 -4.12 -18.49 21.56
CA ILE A 32 -2.84 -18.59 20.87
C ILE A 32 -2.20 -17.21 20.88
N ASN A 33 -0.92 -17.16 21.26
CA ASN A 33 -0.14 -15.94 21.44
C ASN A 33 -0.01 -15.18 20.08
N LEU A 34 -1.05 -14.44 19.73
CA LEU A 34 -1.21 -13.68 18.48
C LEU A 34 -0.07 -12.66 18.21
N PHE A 35 0.81 -12.41 19.20
CA PHE A 35 1.85 -11.39 19.13
C PHE A 35 3.28 -11.91 19.33
N SER A 36 3.51 -13.23 19.47
CA SER A 36 4.86 -13.76 19.71
C SER A 36 5.70 -13.95 18.45
N ASP A 37 5.07 -14.06 17.27
CA ASP A 37 5.75 -14.19 15.97
C ASP A 37 5.24 -13.15 14.96
N VAL A 38 5.37 -11.87 15.33
CA VAL A 38 4.83 -10.71 14.63
C VAL A 38 5.60 -10.41 13.34
N LYS A 39 5.74 -11.34 12.41
CA LYS A 39 6.30 -10.97 11.10
C LYS A 39 5.48 -11.37 9.87
N GLU A 40 4.56 -12.31 9.95
CA GLU A 40 3.82 -12.73 8.74
C GLU A 40 2.33 -13.10 8.94
N GLU A 41 1.78 -13.18 10.18
CA GLU A 41 0.47 -13.79 10.43
C GLU A 41 -0.71 -12.83 10.66
N PHE A 42 -0.49 -11.52 10.79
CA PHE A 42 -1.58 -10.55 10.97
C PHE A 42 -1.90 -9.84 9.67
N SER A 43 -2.45 -10.57 8.74
CA SER A 43 -2.89 -10.00 7.46
C SER A 43 -4.37 -9.66 7.52
N LEU A 44 -4.73 -8.47 7.06
CA LEU A 44 -6.10 -8.08 6.75
C LEU A 44 -6.78 -9.09 5.79
N PHE A 45 -5.97 -9.90 5.11
CA PHE A 45 -6.38 -10.91 4.14
C PHE A 45 -6.65 -12.28 4.76
N ASP A 46 -6.33 -12.52 6.05
CA ASP A 46 -6.65 -13.79 6.72
C ASP A 46 -8.06 -13.79 7.32
N PRO A 47 -8.99 -14.61 6.79
CA PRO A 47 -10.36 -14.71 7.30
C PRO A 47 -10.44 -15.16 8.77
N LYS A 48 -9.52 -16.05 9.21
CA LYS A 48 -9.51 -16.56 10.59
C LYS A 48 -9.16 -15.45 11.56
N PHE A 49 -8.19 -14.62 11.21
CA PHE A 49 -7.79 -13.48 12.00
C PHE A 49 -8.92 -12.45 12.13
N LEU A 50 -9.63 -12.15 11.03
CA LEU A 50 -10.79 -11.25 11.07
C LEU A 50 -11.93 -11.83 11.94
N GLU A 51 -12.14 -13.14 11.91
CA GLU A 51 -13.12 -13.81 12.77
C GLU A 51 -12.73 -13.72 14.25
N GLU A 52 -11.45 -13.87 14.59
CA GLU A 52 -10.95 -13.73 15.95
C GLU A 52 -11.13 -12.30 16.47
N ILE A 53 -10.82 -11.27 15.66
CA ILE A 53 -11.08 -9.87 16.02
C ILE A 53 -12.57 -9.64 16.30
N SER A 54 -13.45 -10.20 15.51
CA SER A 54 -14.91 -10.06 15.71
C SER A 54 -15.39 -10.59 17.06
N LYS A 55 -14.72 -11.64 17.58
CA LYS A 55 -15.02 -12.32 18.85
C LYS A 55 -14.32 -11.72 20.07
N MET A 56 -13.44 -10.72 19.86
CA MET A 56 -12.71 -10.08 20.96
C MET A 56 -13.68 -9.47 21.97
N LYS A 57 -13.42 -9.69 23.28
CA LYS A 57 -14.19 -9.10 24.38
C LYS A 57 -14.00 -7.58 24.44
N GLU A 58 -12.79 -7.12 24.20
CA GLU A 58 -12.39 -5.71 24.24
C GLU A 58 -12.72 -5.02 22.91
N LYS A 59 -13.99 -4.60 22.74
CA LYS A 59 -14.49 -4.03 21.48
C LYS A 59 -13.72 -2.79 21.02
N ASN A 60 -13.32 -1.91 21.93
CA ASN A 60 -12.52 -0.74 21.59
C ASN A 60 -11.16 -1.11 20.99
N LEU A 61 -10.53 -2.18 21.48
CA LEU A 61 -9.28 -2.69 20.96
C LEU A 61 -9.45 -3.28 19.56
N ALA A 62 -10.55 -4.02 19.33
CA ALA A 62 -10.90 -4.55 18.01
C ALA A 62 -11.07 -3.43 16.98
N VAL A 63 -11.76 -2.33 17.33
CA VAL A 63 -11.92 -1.15 16.46
C VAL A 63 -10.57 -0.54 16.10
N GLU A 64 -9.70 -0.27 17.09
CA GLU A 64 -8.39 0.34 16.83
C GLU A 64 -7.47 -0.57 16.01
N LEU A 65 -7.53 -1.90 16.22
CA LEU A 65 -6.75 -2.85 15.45
C LEU A 65 -7.20 -2.91 13.99
N LEU A 66 -8.50 -3.05 13.72
CA LEU A 66 -9.05 -3.02 12.35
C LEU A 66 -8.74 -1.71 11.65
N LYS A 67 -8.97 -0.58 12.32
CA LYS A 67 -8.65 0.74 11.80
C LYS A 67 -7.18 0.87 11.41
N LYS A 68 -6.26 0.36 12.23
CA LYS A 68 -4.82 0.37 11.96
C LYS A 68 -4.49 -0.45 10.71
N LEU A 69 -4.96 -1.70 10.63
CA LEU A 69 -4.70 -2.60 9.50
C LEU A 69 -5.26 -2.04 8.19
N ILE A 70 -6.47 -1.50 8.22
CA ILE A 70 -7.08 -0.85 7.07
C ILE A 70 -6.28 0.38 6.65
N ALA A 71 -5.84 1.21 7.61
CA ALA A 71 -5.04 2.38 7.32
C ALA A 71 -3.67 2.02 6.71
N GLU A 72 -3.02 0.96 7.16
CA GLU A 72 -1.78 0.43 6.57
C GLU A 72 -2.00 0.00 5.13
N GLN A 73 -3.10 -0.71 4.83
CA GLN A 73 -3.42 -1.10 3.46
C GLN A 73 -3.76 0.09 2.56
N ILE A 74 -4.46 1.10 3.08
CA ILE A 74 -4.70 2.35 2.35
C ILE A 74 -3.37 3.07 2.05
N GLN A 75 -2.39 3.03 2.95
CA GLN A 75 -1.05 3.60 2.70
C GLN A 75 -0.32 2.87 1.56
N ILE A 76 -0.49 1.56 1.43
CA ILE A 76 0.03 0.79 0.29
C ILE A 76 -0.67 1.28 -1.00
N TYR A 77 -2.00 1.35 -1.00
CA TYR A 77 -2.75 1.83 -2.17
C TYR A 77 -2.42 3.28 -2.55
N ARG A 78 -2.09 4.15 -1.59
CA ARG A 78 -1.62 5.52 -1.89
C ARG A 78 -0.37 5.55 -2.77
N ARG A 79 0.40 4.48 -2.77
CA ARG A 79 1.61 4.35 -3.59
C ARG A 79 1.38 3.54 -4.86
N THR A 80 0.40 2.64 -4.89
CA THR A 80 0.22 1.69 -5.99
C THR A 80 -1.03 1.93 -6.82
N ASN A 81 -2.15 2.41 -6.20
CA ASN A 81 -3.45 2.52 -6.86
C ASN A 81 -4.26 3.71 -6.35
N VAL A 82 -4.32 4.77 -7.15
CA VAL A 82 -5.03 6.02 -6.81
C VAL A 82 -6.50 5.77 -6.50
N VAL A 83 -7.19 4.97 -7.34
CA VAL A 83 -8.65 4.75 -7.23
C VAL A 83 -9.01 3.98 -5.96
N LYS A 84 -8.28 2.90 -5.66
CA LYS A 84 -8.47 2.14 -4.42
C LYS A 84 -8.17 2.98 -3.19
N SER A 85 -7.11 3.79 -3.25
CA SER A 85 -6.74 4.70 -2.18
C SER A 85 -7.83 5.71 -1.86
N GLU A 86 -8.38 6.38 -2.87
CA GLU A 86 -9.48 7.33 -2.71
C GLU A 86 -10.71 6.64 -2.13
N LYS A 87 -11.18 5.56 -2.78
CA LYS A 87 -12.36 4.80 -2.37
C LYS A 87 -12.30 4.37 -0.91
N PHE A 88 -11.23 3.71 -0.50
CA PHE A 88 -11.12 3.18 0.85
C PHE A 88 -10.84 4.29 1.89
N SER A 89 -10.16 5.38 1.52
CA SER A 89 -10.01 6.55 2.41
C SER A 89 -11.36 7.21 2.70
N GLU A 90 -12.23 7.37 1.73
CA GLU A 90 -13.57 7.93 1.91
C GLU A 90 -14.45 7.04 2.78
N ILE A 91 -14.43 5.72 2.56
CA ILE A 91 -15.22 4.77 3.34
C ILE A 91 -14.80 4.81 4.81
N ILE A 92 -13.49 4.67 5.13
CA ILE A 92 -13.03 4.66 6.51
C ILE A 92 -13.31 5.99 7.22
N GLN A 93 -13.14 7.12 6.52
CA GLN A 93 -13.47 8.44 7.08
C GLN A 93 -14.97 8.55 7.39
N GLY A 94 -15.83 8.07 6.50
CA GLY A 94 -17.27 8.06 6.71
C GLY A 94 -17.68 7.20 7.92
N VAL A 95 -17.13 6.00 8.04
CA VAL A 95 -17.38 5.09 9.18
C VAL A 95 -16.91 5.72 10.48
N MET A 96 -15.67 6.22 10.51
CA MET A 96 -15.09 6.82 11.71
C MET A 96 -15.80 8.11 12.14
N ASN A 97 -16.23 8.94 11.20
CA ASN A 97 -17.02 10.13 11.52
C ASN A 97 -18.37 9.77 12.17
N ARG A 98 -19.07 8.76 11.67
CA ARG A 98 -20.33 8.29 12.29
C ARG A 98 -20.10 7.72 13.68
N TYR A 99 -19.03 6.96 13.86
CA TYR A 99 -18.65 6.41 15.16
C TYR A 99 -18.31 7.51 16.19
N LEU A 100 -17.46 8.46 15.82
CA LEU A 100 -17.05 9.57 16.70
C LEU A 100 -18.21 10.50 17.07
N ASN A 101 -19.22 10.62 16.20
CA ASN A 101 -20.45 11.37 16.49
C ASN A 101 -21.50 10.54 17.27
N GLY A 102 -21.16 9.34 17.73
CA GLY A 102 -22.07 8.49 18.50
C GLY A 102 -23.25 7.91 17.70
N MET A 103 -23.13 7.89 16.37
CA MET A 103 -24.15 7.33 15.47
C MET A 103 -24.00 5.82 15.29
N LEU A 104 -22.86 5.25 15.69
CA LEU A 104 -22.59 3.82 15.63
C LEU A 104 -22.10 3.33 17.01
N THR A 105 -22.56 2.16 17.40
CA THR A 105 -22.05 1.41 18.54
C THR A 105 -20.71 0.75 18.21
N ASN A 106 -20.01 0.24 19.22
CA ASN A 106 -18.75 -0.48 19.00
C ASN A 106 -18.94 -1.73 18.12
N GLU A 107 -20.06 -2.42 18.27
CA GLU A 107 -20.41 -3.59 17.46
C GLU A 107 -20.64 -3.21 16.00
N GLU A 108 -21.44 -2.17 15.77
CA GLU A 108 -21.75 -1.71 14.41
C GLU A 108 -20.52 -1.20 13.66
N VAL A 109 -19.61 -0.47 14.32
CA VAL A 109 -18.38 -0.02 13.66
C VAL A 109 -17.46 -1.19 13.35
N ILE A 110 -17.38 -2.22 14.21
CA ILE A 110 -16.61 -3.44 13.93
C ILE A 110 -17.17 -4.14 12.69
N GLU A 111 -18.49 -4.30 12.60
CA GLU A 111 -19.12 -4.92 11.43
C GLU A 111 -18.84 -4.15 10.13
N GLU A 112 -18.88 -2.83 10.15
CA GLU A 112 -18.57 -2.00 8.99
C GLU A 112 -17.09 -2.09 8.60
N LEU A 113 -16.17 -2.09 9.58
CA LEU A 113 -14.74 -2.27 9.32
C LEU A 113 -14.40 -3.67 8.80
N LEU A 114 -15.09 -4.72 9.27
CA LEU A 114 -14.94 -6.08 8.76
C LEU A 114 -15.45 -6.19 7.30
N LYS A 115 -16.59 -5.57 6.98
CA LYS A 115 -17.06 -5.48 5.59
C LYS A 115 -16.05 -4.76 4.69
N MET A 116 -15.45 -3.68 5.20
CA MET A 116 -14.42 -2.97 4.48
C MET A 116 -13.16 -3.82 4.28
N ALA A 117 -12.72 -4.58 5.30
CA ALA A 117 -11.61 -5.52 5.19
C ALA A 117 -11.87 -6.59 4.11
N GLN A 118 -13.09 -7.11 4.05
CA GLN A 118 -13.49 -8.05 3.00
C GLN A 118 -13.43 -7.39 1.61
N GLN A 119 -13.95 -6.18 1.44
CA GLN A 119 -13.86 -5.45 0.16
C GLN A 119 -12.42 -5.17 -0.27
N ILE A 120 -11.53 -4.89 0.68
CA ILE A 120 -10.10 -4.70 0.41
C ILE A 120 -9.48 -6.01 -0.10
N ARG A 121 -9.82 -7.14 0.51
CA ARG A 121 -9.37 -8.46 0.07
C ARG A 121 -9.87 -8.79 -1.34
N GLU A 122 -11.17 -8.63 -1.61
CA GLU A 122 -11.74 -8.83 -2.94
C GLU A 122 -11.06 -7.93 -3.99
N ALA A 123 -10.78 -6.68 -3.63
CA ALA A 123 -10.08 -5.75 -4.50
C ALA A 123 -8.60 -6.13 -4.72
N HIS A 124 -7.96 -6.79 -3.76
CA HIS A 124 -6.60 -7.32 -3.89
C HIS A 124 -6.58 -8.52 -4.86
N ASP A 125 -7.50 -9.46 -4.67
CA ASP A 125 -7.55 -10.72 -5.42
C ASP A 125 -8.07 -10.51 -6.87
N ALA A 126 -8.78 -9.40 -7.14
CA ALA A 126 -9.33 -9.08 -8.45
C ALA A 126 -8.29 -9.05 -9.59
N GLY A 127 -7.02 -8.74 -9.30
CA GLY A 127 -5.94 -8.76 -10.29
C GLY A 127 -5.69 -10.17 -10.84
N ASP A 128 -5.60 -11.13 -9.95
CA ASP A 128 -5.37 -12.54 -10.29
C ASP A 128 -6.56 -13.11 -11.06
N GLU A 129 -7.79 -12.78 -10.65
CA GLU A 129 -9.02 -13.21 -11.33
C GLU A 129 -9.13 -12.67 -12.77
N LEU A 130 -8.68 -11.42 -13.00
CA LEU A 130 -8.68 -10.78 -14.31
C LEU A 130 -7.43 -11.08 -15.14
N GLY A 131 -6.43 -11.78 -14.60
CA GLY A 131 -5.14 -12.04 -15.26
C GLY A 131 -4.37 -10.75 -15.55
N LEU A 132 -4.44 -9.77 -14.65
CA LEU A 132 -3.78 -8.48 -14.69
C LEU A 132 -2.69 -8.41 -13.62
N SER A 133 -1.54 -7.87 -13.98
CA SER A 133 -0.52 -7.49 -12.99
C SER A 133 -1.03 -6.36 -12.08
N GLU A 134 -0.37 -6.12 -10.96
CA GLU A 134 -0.73 -5.06 -10.01
C GLU A 134 -0.77 -3.68 -10.69
N ASP A 135 0.20 -3.39 -11.55
CA ASP A 135 0.25 -2.16 -12.35
C ASP A 135 -0.94 -2.07 -13.32
N GLU A 136 -1.22 -3.17 -14.04
CA GLU A 136 -2.34 -3.22 -14.98
C GLU A 136 -3.68 -3.08 -14.26
N LEU A 137 -3.84 -3.71 -13.10
CA LEU A 137 -5.04 -3.57 -12.29
C LEU A 137 -5.26 -2.11 -11.85
N ALA A 138 -4.21 -1.39 -11.50
CA ALA A 138 -4.31 0.02 -11.15
C ALA A 138 -4.78 0.90 -12.34
N PHE A 139 -4.33 0.61 -13.55
CA PHE A 139 -4.82 1.27 -14.77
C PHE A 139 -6.24 0.82 -15.15
N TYR A 140 -6.58 -0.45 -14.93
CA TYR A 140 -7.96 -0.94 -15.09
C TYR A 140 -8.92 -0.20 -14.18
N ASP A 141 -8.58 -0.05 -12.91
CA ASP A 141 -9.37 0.72 -11.94
C ASP A 141 -9.50 2.19 -12.36
N ALA A 142 -8.41 2.79 -12.88
CA ALA A 142 -8.44 4.17 -13.38
C ALA A 142 -9.37 4.35 -14.59
N LEU A 143 -9.42 3.37 -15.49
CA LEU A 143 -10.31 3.39 -16.65
C LEU A 143 -11.76 3.13 -16.28
N THR A 144 -12.01 2.34 -15.24
CA THR A 144 -13.36 1.89 -14.83
C THR A 144 -13.92 2.68 -13.64
N LYS A 145 -13.21 3.75 -13.19
CA LYS A 145 -13.69 4.62 -12.11
C LYS A 145 -15.13 5.14 -12.34
N PRO A 146 -15.51 5.58 -13.54
CA PRO A 146 -16.92 5.81 -13.85
C PRO A 146 -17.65 4.48 -13.95
N GLN A 147 -18.57 4.19 -13.01
CA GLN A 147 -19.32 2.92 -12.97
C GLN A 147 -20.02 2.58 -14.29
N ALA A 148 -20.53 3.59 -15.00
CA ALA A 148 -21.18 3.45 -16.32
C ALA A 148 -20.29 2.77 -17.39
N ILE A 149 -18.96 2.79 -17.23
CA ILE A 149 -18.05 2.17 -18.17
C ILE A 149 -18.10 0.64 -18.11
N LYS A 150 -18.27 0.08 -16.92
CA LYS A 150 -18.41 -1.38 -16.73
C LYS A 150 -19.68 -1.93 -17.36
N ASP A 151 -20.71 -1.11 -17.48
CA ASP A 151 -21.96 -1.47 -18.11
C ASP A 151 -21.89 -1.38 -19.65
N PHE A 152 -20.90 -0.63 -20.16
CA PHE A 152 -20.73 -0.37 -21.60
C PHE A 152 -19.82 -1.38 -22.30
N TYR A 153 -18.81 -1.92 -21.60
CA TYR A 153 -17.84 -2.85 -22.15
C TYR A 153 -17.95 -4.22 -21.49
N GLU A 154 -17.64 -5.26 -22.25
CA GLU A 154 -17.34 -6.57 -21.68
C GLU A 154 -15.97 -6.54 -20.98
N ASN A 155 -15.81 -7.38 -19.95
CA ASN A 155 -14.56 -7.43 -19.18
C ASN A 155 -13.33 -7.68 -20.05
N ASP A 156 -13.43 -8.56 -21.03
CA ASP A 156 -12.31 -8.90 -21.92
C ASP A 156 -11.85 -7.71 -22.77
N GLU A 157 -12.79 -6.85 -23.18
CA GLU A 157 -12.46 -5.63 -23.91
C GLU A 157 -11.74 -4.62 -23.00
N LEU A 158 -12.21 -4.44 -21.78
CA LEU A 158 -11.56 -3.56 -20.80
C LEU A 158 -10.16 -4.06 -20.43
N ILE A 159 -9.97 -5.37 -20.29
CA ILE A 159 -8.66 -6.00 -20.07
C ILE A 159 -7.72 -5.72 -21.25
N ALA A 160 -8.21 -5.89 -22.49
CA ALA A 160 -7.42 -5.63 -23.69
C ALA A 160 -7.01 -4.16 -23.79
N ILE A 161 -7.93 -3.22 -23.54
CA ILE A 161 -7.67 -1.78 -23.51
C ILE A 161 -6.62 -1.46 -22.43
N THR A 162 -6.75 -2.03 -21.26
CA THR A 162 -5.83 -1.83 -20.13
C THR A 162 -4.42 -2.29 -20.46
N LYS A 163 -4.26 -3.49 -21.03
CA LYS A 163 -2.96 -4.03 -21.42
C LYS A 163 -2.30 -3.19 -22.52
N GLU A 164 -3.06 -2.79 -23.56
CA GLU A 164 -2.56 -1.91 -24.62
C GLU A 164 -2.15 -0.53 -24.05
N LEU A 165 -2.94 0.02 -23.13
CA LEU A 165 -2.64 1.29 -22.47
C LEU A 165 -1.36 1.19 -21.65
N THR A 166 -1.24 0.18 -20.80
CA THR A 166 -0.06 -0.01 -19.93
C THR A 166 1.21 -0.17 -20.74
N GLU A 167 1.15 -0.95 -21.84
CA GLU A 167 2.27 -1.11 -22.75
C GLU A 167 2.64 0.21 -23.46
N ALA A 168 1.65 0.96 -23.93
CA ALA A 168 1.86 2.26 -24.56
C ALA A 168 2.47 3.27 -23.58
N LEU A 169 2.01 3.30 -22.33
CA LEU A 169 2.58 4.14 -21.26
C LEU A 169 4.02 3.74 -20.97
N ARG A 170 4.32 2.45 -20.86
CA ARG A 170 5.66 1.92 -20.60
C ARG A 170 6.65 2.30 -21.71
N LYS A 171 6.24 2.25 -22.96
CA LYS A 171 7.07 2.62 -24.13
C LYS A 171 7.30 4.13 -24.25
N ASN A 172 6.33 4.95 -23.85
CA ASN A 172 6.37 6.41 -24.04
C ASN A 172 6.84 7.18 -22.79
N ARG A 173 7.05 6.50 -21.68
CA ARG A 173 7.54 7.10 -20.44
C ARG A 173 9.02 7.47 -20.60
N SER A 174 9.32 8.75 -20.70
CA SER A 174 10.70 9.27 -20.65
C SER A 174 11.07 9.68 -19.22
N ILE A 175 12.36 9.77 -18.93
CA ILE A 175 12.86 10.28 -17.66
C ILE A 175 12.34 11.73 -17.47
N ASP A 176 11.85 12.06 -16.28
CA ASP A 176 11.31 13.38 -15.91
C ASP A 176 10.12 13.87 -16.77
N TRP A 177 9.36 12.96 -17.39
CA TRP A 177 8.19 13.34 -18.19
C TRP A 177 7.16 14.15 -17.38
N GLN A 178 7.05 13.89 -16.10
CA GLN A 178 6.15 14.60 -15.16
C GLN A 178 6.49 16.08 -15.02
N LYS A 179 7.77 16.45 -15.13
CA LYS A 179 8.27 17.82 -14.95
C LYS A 179 8.20 18.66 -16.25
N ARG A 180 7.92 18.02 -17.39
CA ARG A 180 7.90 18.66 -18.69
C ARG A 180 6.48 18.76 -19.25
N ASP A 181 5.93 19.96 -19.34
CA ASP A 181 4.57 20.17 -19.85
C ASP A 181 4.33 19.58 -21.22
N SER A 182 5.32 19.68 -22.12
CA SER A 182 5.24 19.07 -23.46
C SER A 182 5.15 17.54 -23.43
N ALA A 183 5.85 16.89 -22.50
CA ALA A 183 5.80 15.44 -22.33
C ALA A 183 4.48 15.01 -21.70
N ARG A 184 3.99 15.74 -20.70
CA ARG A 184 2.65 15.52 -20.10
C ARG A 184 1.55 15.68 -21.15
N ALA A 185 1.63 16.72 -21.99
CA ALA A 185 0.67 16.92 -23.06
C ALA A 185 0.69 15.78 -24.10
N LYS A 186 1.87 15.31 -24.49
CA LYS A 186 2.02 14.15 -25.40
C LYS A 186 1.41 12.89 -24.79
N MET A 187 1.68 12.61 -23.52
CA MET A 187 1.13 11.45 -22.80
C MET A 187 -0.41 11.53 -22.76
N ARG A 188 -0.96 12.68 -22.38
CA ARG A 188 -2.41 12.90 -22.36
C ARG A 188 -3.04 12.69 -23.74
N MET A 189 -2.40 13.20 -24.81
CA MET A 189 -2.90 13.00 -26.19
C MET A 189 -2.82 11.53 -26.61
N MET A 190 -1.78 10.81 -26.23
CA MET A 190 -1.64 9.39 -26.50
C MET A 190 -2.77 8.59 -25.84
N ILE A 191 -3.02 8.82 -24.54
CA ILE A 191 -4.13 8.19 -23.81
C ILE A 191 -5.47 8.48 -24.50
N LYS A 192 -5.75 9.76 -24.81
CA LYS A 192 -6.99 10.14 -25.52
C LYS A 192 -7.15 9.44 -26.88
N ARG A 193 -6.06 9.30 -27.66
CA ARG A 193 -6.11 8.59 -28.95
C ARG A 193 -6.41 7.12 -28.78
N LEU A 194 -5.78 6.47 -27.79
CA LEU A 194 -6.01 5.06 -27.49
C LEU A 194 -7.46 4.83 -27.04
N LEU A 195 -7.99 5.62 -26.13
CA LEU A 195 -9.37 5.52 -25.68
C LEU A 195 -10.38 5.75 -26.84
N LYS A 196 -10.12 6.74 -27.71
CA LYS A 196 -10.92 6.95 -28.93
C LYS A 196 -10.88 5.78 -29.90
N LYS A 197 -9.71 5.16 -30.08
CA LYS A 197 -9.55 3.95 -30.91
C LYS A 197 -10.49 2.83 -30.46
N HIS A 198 -10.63 2.69 -29.14
CA HIS A 198 -11.50 1.70 -28.51
C HIS A 198 -12.95 2.20 -28.26
N LYS A 199 -13.32 3.34 -28.85
CA LYS A 199 -14.68 3.92 -28.73
C LYS A 199 -15.10 4.23 -27.29
N TYR A 200 -14.15 4.55 -26.42
CA TYR A 200 -14.43 4.91 -25.03
C TYR A 200 -15.47 6.06 -24.98
N PRO A 201 -16.50 5.97 -24.11
CA PRO A 201 -17.56 6.96 -24.01
C PRO A 201 -17.01 8.37 -23.78
N PRO A 202 -17.49 9.39 -24.52
CA PRO A 202 -16.99 10.75 -24.42
C PRO A 202 -17.29 11.38 -23.05
N GLU A 203 -18.39 11.00 -22.42
CA GLU A 203 -18.84 11.54 -21.13
C GLU A 203 -17.86 11.25 -19.99
N GLY A 204 -17.18 10.11 -20.01
CA GLY A 204 -16.19 9.70 -18.99
C GLY A 204 -14.74 9.88 -19.42
N MET A 205 -14.48 10.33 -20.66
CA MET A 205 -13.13 10.31 -21.23
C MET A 205 -12.16 11.25 -20.53
N ASP A 206 -12.57 12.46 -20.20
CA ASP A 206 -11.68 13.43 -19.59
C ASP A 206 -11.31 13.05 -18.14
N ASP A 207 -12.24 12.51 -17.41
CA ASP A 207 -12.02 11.97 -16.05
C ASP A 207 -11.12 10.73 -16.08
N ALA A 208 -11.36 9.81 -17.02
CA ALA A 208 -10.50 8.64 -17.21
C ALA A 208 -9.06 9.05 -17.56
N VAL A 209 -8.90 9.99 -18.49
CA VAL A 209 -7.57 10.52 -18.86
C VAL A 209 -6.88 11.18 -17.67
N ALA A 210 -7.60 11.96 -16.88
CA ALA A 210 -7.05 12.61 -15.68
C ALA A 210 -6.60 11.56 -14.64
N THR A 211 -7.44 10.56 -14.36
CA THR A 211 -7.15 9.49 -13.41
C THR A 211 -5.99 8.62 -13.87
N VAL A 212 -5.94 8.24 -15.16
CA VAL A 212 -4.82 7.49 -15.76
C VAL A 212 -3.51 8.29 -15.69
N MET A 213 -3.56 9.61 -15.89
CA MET A 213 -2.37 10.47 -15.75
C MET A 213 -1.86 10.49 -14.29
N LEU A 214 -2.74 10.61 -13.30
CA LEU A 214 -2.38 10.53 -11.89
C LEU A 214 -1.78 9.17 -11.54
N GLN A 215 -2.41 8.07 -12.00
CA GLN A 215 -1.88 6.72 -11.81
C GLN A 215 -0.51 6.54 -12.45
N CYS A 216 -0.29 7.11 -13.64
CA CYS A 216 0.99 7.04 -14.34
C CYS A 216 2.10 7.83 -13.58
N GLU A 217 1.78 8.97 -12.99
CA GLU A 217 2.69 9.73 -12.12
C GLU A 217 3.10 8.88 -10.91
N LEU A 218 2.14 8.32 -10.20
CA LEU A 218 2.35 7.45 -9.05
C LEU A 218 3.22 6.22 -9.39
N TRP A 219 2.90 5.56 -10.49
CA TRP A 219 3.65 4.42 -10.99
C TRP A 219 5.11 4.76 -11.34
N THR A 220 5.35 5.96 -11.87
CA THR A 220 6.70 6.43 -12.18
C THR A 220 7.51 6.69 -10.93
N ASP A 221 6.92 7.33 -9.92
CA ASP A 221 7.60 7.64 -8.66
C ASP A 221 8.02 6.37 -7.91
N ASN A 222 7.18 5.33 -7.89
CA ASN A 222 7.51 4.04 -7.27
C ASN A 222 8.65 3.33 -8.00
N ASN A 223 8.60 3.24 -9.33
CA ASN A 223 9.65 2.59 -10.11
C ASN A 223 11.01 3.32 -10.00
N ASP A 224 11.00 4.63 -9.84
CA ASP A 224 12.22 5.41 -9.63
C ASP A 224 12.77 5.25 -8.19
N MET A 225 11.91 5.05 -7.20
CA MET A 225 12.32 4.70 -5.84
C MET A 225 12.97 3.31 -5.78
N ASP A 226 12.35 2.30 -6.39
CA ASP A 226 12.91 0.94 -6.43
C ASP A 226 14.27 0.91 -7.10
N ARG A 227 14.45 1.63 -8.21
CA ARG A 227 15.75 1.76 -8.89
C ARG A 227 16.79 2.43 -7.99
N ARG A 228 16.44 3.43 -7.19
CA ARG A 228 17.36 4.07 -6.25
C ARG A 228 17.77 3.12 -5.13
N VAL A 229 16.81 2.37 -4.56
CA VAL A 229 17.10 1.40 -3.49
C VAL A 229 18.03 0.30 -4.00
N VAL A 230 17.78 -0.26 -5.18
CA VAL A 230 18.65 -1.28 -5.81
C VAL A 230 20.03 -0.69 -6.08
N SER A 231 20.13 0.52 -6.63
CA SER A 231 21.41 1.20 -6.89
C SER A 231 22.21 1.48 -5.62
N TYR A 232 21.57 1.83 -4.50
CA TYR A 232 22.23 1.99 -3.20
C TYR A 232 22.68 0.65 -2.63
N ALA A 233 21.88 -0.42 -2.73
CA ALA A 233 22.25 -1.75 -2.28
C ALA A 233 23.45 -2.29 -3.05
N ASP A 234 23.48 -2.11 -4.37
CA ASP A 234 24.62 -2.49 -5.23
C ASP A 234 25.89 -1.68 -4.91
N ALA A 235 25.74 -0.39 -4.64
CA ALA A 235 26.86 0.47 -4.25
C ALA A 235 27.42 0.08 -2.87
N PHE A 236 26.58 -0.29 -1.92
CA PHE A 236 27.02 -0.78 -0.61
C PHE A 236 27.69 -2.15 -0.69
N SER A 237 27.17 -3.05 -1.51
CA SER A 237 27.72 -4.40 -1.71
C SER A 237 29.10 -4.34 -2.37
N LYS A 238 29.32 -3.49 -3.39
CA LYS A 238 30.64 -3.23 -3.98
C LYS A 238 31.63 -2.66 -2.97
N LYS A 239 31.21 -1.66 -2.18
CA LYS A 239 32.07 -1.04 -1.19
C LYS A 239 32.48 -2.01 -0.06
N SER A 240 31.61 -2.96 0.29
CA SER A 240 31.91 -4.01 1.27
C SER A 240 32.90 -5.03 0.72
N GLN A 241 32.85 -5.36 -0.57
CA GLN A 241 33.80 -6.25 -1.25
C GLN A 241 35.19 -5.59 -1.36
N ASP A 242 35.26 -4.29 -1.72
CA ASP A 242 36.49 -3.54 -1.79
C ASP A 242 37.18 -3.42 -0.40
N LEU A 243 36.40 -3.27 0.67
CA LEU A 243 36.92 -3.23 2.05
C LEU A 243 37.44 -4.61 2.53
N GLN A 244 36.84 -5.71 2.09
CA GLN A 244 37.31 -7.06 2.39
C GLN A 244 38.60 -7.39 1.65
N MET A 245 38.76 -6.96 0.39
CA MET A 245 39.98 -7.16 -0.37
C MET A 245 41.18 -6.40 0.22
N VAL A 246 40.95 -5.23 0.81
CA VAL A 246 42.03 -4.44 1.50
C VAL A 246 42.43 -5.04 2.86
N ALA A 247 41.53 -5.84 3.48
CA ALA A 247 41.83 -6.47 4.78
C ALA A 247 42.57 -7.81 4.69
N GLU A 248 42.73 -8.39 3.51
CA GLU A 248 43.35 -9.71 3.31
C GLU A 248 44.86 -9.67 2.92
N GLU A 249 45.50 -8.50 2.80
CA GLU A 249 46.94 -8.44 2.61
C GLU A 249 47.69 -8.37 3.99
N PRO A 250 48.28 -9.46 4.47
CA PRO A 250 49.14 -9.40 5.67
C PRO A 250 50.42 -8.66 5.32
N ALA A 251 50.72 -7.59 6.04
CA ALA A 251 51.97 -6.87 5.91
C ALA A 251 53.16 -7.81 6.20
N PRO A 252 54.20 -7.87 5.36
CA PRO A 252 55.36 -8.70 5.63
C PRO A 252 56.14 -8.13 6.83
N TYR A 253 56.13 -8.84 7.94
CA TYR A 253 56.99 -8.56 9.07
C TYR A 253 58.46 -8.82 8.68
N GLY A 254 59.22 -7.74 8.58
CA GLY A 254 60.66 -7.79 8.36
C GLY A 254 61.37 -8.41 9.57
N THR A 255 61.97 -9.56 9.39
CA THR A 255 62.95 -10.14 10.34
C THR A 255 64.19 -9.24 10.43
N LYS A 256 64.39 -8.60 11.58
CA LYS A 256 65.68 -8.05 11.93
C LYS A 256 66.62 -9.22 12.16
N LYS A 257 67.70 -9.31 11.38
CA LYS A 257 68.91 -10.09 11.71
C LYS A 257 69.72 -9.26 12.73
N GLU A 258 69.95 -9.87 13.87
CA GLU A 258 71.04 -9.46 14.78
C GLU A 258 72.35 -10.02 14.24
N ASP A 259 73.29 -9.13 14.11
CA ASP A 259 74.79 -9.43 14.22
C ASP A 259 75.36 -8.66 15.41
#